data_1ff61dc917e57537e5f8a34f6b18f71d
#
_entry.id   1ff61dc917e57537e5f8a34f6b18f71d
#
_cell.length_a   1.000
_cell.length_b   1.000
_cell.length_c   1.000
_cell.angle_alpha   90.00
_cell.angle_beta   90.00
_cell.angle_gamma   90.00
#
_symmetry.space_group_name_H-M   'P 1'
#
loop_
_entity.id
_entity.type
_entity.pdbx_description
1 polymer ?
#
loop_
_entity_poly.entity_id
_entity_poly.type
_entity_poly.pdbx_seq_one_letter_code
_entity_poly.pdbx_strand_id
1 'polypeptide(L)'
;EISDNDENIRIIWAGDNESYFDLFNQCLQTTDILWTKPSELSFYCALGIPIIMTPSIGPQEKCNRRWLREIGAGLKQQNPSLTDQWLFDLLHKGRLAEAAWNGFLKGRKYGTYNILDFLQTGTFTSSNDPLKR
;
A
#
# COMPACT_ATOMS: atom_id res chain seq x y z
N GLU A 1 1.00 -8.54 25.17
CA GLU A 1 1.19 -9.97 24.84
C GLU A 1 0.05 -10.37 23.91
N ILE A 2 0.40 -10.77 22.69
CA ILE A 2 -0.56 -11.35 21.75
C ILE A 2 -0.63 -12.83 22.17
N SER A 3 -1.81 -13.32 22.57
CA SER A 3 -1.96 -14.73 22.90
C SER A 3 -1.89 -15.55 21.60
N ASP A 4 -1.09 -16.61 21.61
CA ASP A 4 -0.92 -17.54 20.47
C ASP A 4 -2.23 -18.31 20.09
N ASN A 5 -3.34 -18.03 20.74
CA ASN A 5 -4.59 -18.76 20.59
C ASN A 5 -5.75 -17.93 20.00
N ASP A 6 -5.50 -16.77 19.42
CA ASP A 6 -6.56 -16.04 18.71
C ASP A 6 -6.64 -16.53 17.27
N GLU A 7 -7.66 -17.29 16.91
CA GLU A 7 -7.89 -17.84 15.57
C GLU A 7 -7.98 -16.75 14.48
N ASN A 8 -8.17 -15.49 14.87
CA ASN A 8 -8.29 -14.34 13.99
C ASN A 8 -6.94 -13.62 13.76
N ILE A 9 -5.89 -13.99 14.50
CA ILE A 9 -4.56 -13.37 14.38
C ILE A 9 -3.57 -14.40 13.85
N ARG A 10 -2.96 -14.09 12.71
CA ARG A 10 -1.90 -14.91 12.11
C ARG A 10 -0.59 -14.13 12.08
N ILE A 11 0.39 -14.62 12.82
CA ILE A 11 1.76 -14.11 12.76
C ILE A 11 2.50 -14.89 11.67
N ILE A 12 3.13 -14.15 10.73
CA ILE A 12 3.90 -14.72 9.62
C ILE A 12 5.34 -14.31 9.81
N TRP A 13 6.22 -15.31 9.84
CA TRP A 13 7.64 -15.13 10.02
C TRP A 13 8.42 -15.97 9.01
N ALA A 14 9.55 -15.46 8.53
CA ALA A 14 10.46 -16.14 7.61
C ALA A 14 11.89 -16.12 8.14
N GLY A 15 12.63 -17.20 7.96
CA GLY A 15 14.02 -17.33 8.39
C GLY A 15 15.05 -16.82 7.38
N ASP A 16 14.64 -16.63 6.12
CA ASP A 16 15.47 -16.18 5.01
C ASP A 16 14.67 -15.30 4.05
N ASN A 17 15.39 -14.62 3.13
CA ASN A 17 14.76 -13.66 2.22
C ASN A 17 13.87 -14.33 1.17
N GLU A 18 14.20 -15.53 0.70
CA GLU A 18 13.41 -16.22 -0.33
C GLU A 18 12.06 -16.63 0.23
N SER A 19 12.04 -17.31 1.37
CA SER A 19 10.83 -17.65 2.11
C SER A 19 10.00 -16.42 2.49
N TYR A 20 10.68 -15.30 2.84
CA TYR A 20 10.01 -14.04 3.14
C TYR A 20 9.22 -13.53 1.94
N PHE A 21 9.81 -13.46 0.75
CA PHE A 21 9.12 -12.95 -0.44
C PHE A 21 7.97 -13.85 -0.87
N ASP A 22 8.11 -15.16 -0.75
CA ASP A 22 7.04 -16.11 -1.08
C ASP A 22 5.85 -15.95 -0.13
N LEU A 23 6.09 -15.92 1.17
CA LEU A 23 5.05 -15.72 2.18
C LEU A 23 4.40 -14.33 2.04
N PHE A 24 5.19 -13.30 1.77
CA PHE A 24 4.71 -11.95 1.54
C PHE A 24 3.77 -11.87 0.32
N ASN A 25 4.16 -12.49 -0.81
CA ASN A 25 3.33 -12.56 -2.00
C ASN A 25 2.01 -13.30 -1.75
N GLN A 26 2.05 -14.41 -1.00
CA GLN A 26 0.85 -15.15 -0.62
C GLN A 26 -0.09 -14.30 0.25
N CYS A 27 0.46 -13.55 1.20
CA CYS A 27 -0.34 -12.65 2.04
C CYS A 27 -1.00 -11.55 1.22
N LEU A 28 -0.27 -10.92 0.31
CA LEU A 28 -0.81 -9.84 -0.52
C LEU A 28 -1.98 -10.27 -1.40
N GLN A 29 -2.01 -11.54 -1.84
CA GLN A 29 -3.12 -12.07 -2.65
C GLN A 29 -4.46 -12.13 -1.90
N THR A 30 -4.42 -12.15 -0.58
CA THR A 30 -5.60 -12.24 0.29
C THR A 30 -5.80 -11.02 1.20
N THR A 31 -5.01 -9.97 0.98
CA THR A 31 -5.08 -8.74 1.80
C THR A 31 -6.12 -7.78 1.24
N ASP A 32 -7.17 -7.52 1.99
CA ASP A 32 -8.19 -6.53 1.66
C ASP A 32 -7.80 -5.10 2.06
N ILE A 33 -7.07 -4.94 3.16
CA ILE A 33 -6.65 -3.64 3.70
C ILE A 33 -5.23 -3.76 4.24
N LEU A 34 -4.36 -2.84 3.88
CA LEU A 34 -3.03 -2.74 4.43
C LEU A 34 -2.94 -1.64 5.49
N TRP A 35 -2.57 -1.99 6.70
CA TRP A 35 -2.30 -1.03 7.77
C TRP A 35 -0.79 -0.99 8.04
N THR A 36 -0.13 0.08 7.63
CA THR A 36 1.33 0.11 7.59
C THR A 36 1.91 1.50 7.88
N LYS A 37 3.22 1.55 8.07
CA LYS A 37 3.99 2.80 8.03
C LYS A 37 4.05 3.34 6.61
N PRO A 38 4.15 4.66 6.42
CA PRO A 38 4.22 5.26 5.09
C PRO A 38 5.63 5.12 4.45
N SER A 39 6.12 3.89 4.25
CA SER A 39 7.42 3.57 3.64
C SER A 39 7.31 3.16 2.18
N GLU A 40 6.93 1.92 1.87
CA GLU A 40 6.91 1.35 0.51
C GLU A 40 5.54 1.48 -0.17
N LEU A 41 4.93 2.65 -0.08
CA LEU A 41 3.53 2.88 -0.44
C LEU A 41 3.23 2.76 -1.94
N SER A 42 4.21 3.06 -2.82
CA SER A 42 4.01 3.03 -4.26
C SER A 42 3.67 1.64 -4.79
N PHE A 43 4.33 0.61 -4.24
CA PHE A 43 4.08 -0.77 -4.60
C PHE A 43 2.66 -1.21 -4.20
N TYR A 44 2.29 -1.01 -2.94
CA TYR A 44 0.98 -1.45 -2.44
C TYR A 44 -0.19 -0.71 -3.09
N CYS A 45 -0.05 0.59 -3.29
CA CYS A 45 -1.12 1.35 -3.94
C CYS A 45 -1.32 0.96 -5.40
N ALA A 46 -0.23 0.61 -6.11
CA ALA A 46 -0.30 0.15 -7.49
C ALA A 46 -1.00 -1.21 -7.64
N LEU A 47 -1.01 -2.03 -6.59
CA LEU A 47 -1.80 -3.27 -6.53
C LEU A 47 -3.30 -3.01 -6.31
N GLY A 48 -3.69 -1.80 -5.97
CA GLY A 48 -5.08 -1.47 -5.64
C GLY A 48 -5.48 -1.88 -4.22
N ILE A 49 -4.52 -2.03 -3.31
CA ILE A 49 -4.79 -2.30 -1.89
C ILE A 49 -5.00 -0.96 -1.17
N PRO A 50 -6.13 -0.72 -0.51
CA PRO A 50 -6.35 0.49 0.27
C PRO A 50 -5.42 0.52 1.48
N ILE A 51 -4.76 1.67 1.71
CA ILE A 51 -3.71 1.78 2.71
C ILE A 51 -4.16 2.68 3.86
N ILE A 52 -4.11 2.16 5.09
CA ILE A 52 -4.25 2.92 6.33
C ILE A 52 -2.83 3.20 6.85
N MET A 53 -2.48 4.48 6.92
CA MET A 53 -1.13 4.90 7.30
C MET A 53 -1.04 5.26 8.77
N THR A 54 -0.10 4.64 9.47
CA THR A 54 0.29 5.03 10.83
C THR A 54 0.94 6.43 10.86
N PRO A 55 1.09 7.05 12.03
CA PRO A 55 1.83 8.31 12.14
C PRO A 55 3.24 8.23 11.58
N SER A 56 3.66 9.24 10.82
CA SER A 56 5.01 9.31 10.24
C SER A 56 6.04 9.68 11.29
N ILE A 57 7.21 9.03 11.26
CA ILE A 57 8.33 9.30 12.18
C ILE A 57 9.32 10.28 11.52
N GLY A 58 9.70 10.07 10.26
CA GLY A 58 10.73 10.83 9.56
C GLY A 58 10.22 11.72 8.41
N PRO A 59 11.10 12.56 7.83
CA PRO A 59 10.76 13.42 6.70
C PRO A 59 10.32 12.64 5.46
N GLN A 60 11.01 11.53 5.16
CA GLN A 60 10.69 10.66 4.03
C GLN A 60 9.27 10.10 4.15
N GLU A 61 8.91 9.57 5.31
CA GLU A 61 7.57 9.05 5.56
C GLU A 61 6.49 10.14 5.46
N LYS A 62 6.82 11.39 5.87
CA LYS A 62 5.93 12.53 5.70
C LYS A 62 5.66 12.84 4.23
N CYS A 63 6.70 12.77 3.38
CA CYS A 63 6.57 12.98 1.95
C CYS A 63 5.73 11.87 1.30
N ASN A 64 6.03 10.61 1.61
CA ASN A 64 5.29 9.45 1.12
C ASN A 64 3.80 9.53 1.50
N ARG A 65 3.54 9.85 2.78
CA ARG A 65 2.17 10.01 3.27
C ARG A 65 1.42 11.15 2.58
N ARG A 66 2.08 12.28 2.33
CA ARG A 66 1.50 13.39 1.59
C ARG A 66 1.14 12.97 0.17
N TRP A 67 2.08 12.39 -0.54
CA TRP A 67 1.88 11.88 -1.89
C TRP A 67 0.70 10.92 -1.98
N LEU A 68 0.64 9.90 -1.10
CA LEU A 68 -0.44 8.91 -1.13
C LEU A 68 -1.82 9.54 -0.86
N ARG A 69 -1.87 10.56 -0.02
CA ARG A 69 -3.11 11.32 0.22
C ARG A 69 -3.52 12.20 -0.95
N GLU A 70 -2.56 12.84 -1.61
CA GLU A 70 -2.78 13.68 -2.78
C GLU A 70 -3.37 12.87 -3.95
N ILE A 71 -2.89 11.65 -4.17
CA ILE A 71 -3.48 10.76 -5.17
C ILE A 71 -4.79 10.10 -4.72
N GLY A 72 -5.16 10.23 -3.45
CA GLY A 72 -6.39 9.67 -2.88
C GLY A 72 -6.33 8.18 -2.57
N ALA A 73 -5.14 7.58 -2.49
CA ALA A 73 -4.95 6.14 -2.29
C ALA A 73 -4.66 5.74 -0.83
N GLY A 74 -4.51 6.70 0.08
CA GLY A 74 -4.18 6.42 1.47
C GLY A 74 -5.02 7.18 2.47
N LEU A 75 -5.38 6.50 3.54
CA LEU A 75 -6.18 6.98 4.65
C LEU A 75 -5.31 7.12 5.90
N LYS A 76 -5.62 8.12 6.72
CA LYS A 76 -4.92 8.31 7.99
C LYS A 76 -5.52 7.37 9.03
N GLN A 77 -4.67 6.64 9.75
CA GLN A 77 -5.07 5.96 10.98
C GLN A 77 -5.70 6.96 11.95
N GLN A 78 -6.84 6.60 12.52
CA GLN A 78 -7.47 7.30 13.62
C GLN A 78 -7.06 6.67 14.96
N ASN A 79 -7.82 6.88 16.03
CA ASN A 79 -7.53 6.29 17.33
C ASN A 79 -7.61 4.74 17.24
N PRO A 80 -6.53 4.00 17.49
CA PRO A 80 -6.54 2.53 17.39
C PRO A 80 -7.55 1.85 18.34
N SER A 81 -7.82 2.47 19.48
CA SER A 81 -8.81 1.94 20.45
C SER A 81 -10.26 2.00 19.96
N LEU A 82 -10.53 2.71 18.86
CA LEU A 82 -11.86 2.85 18.27
C LEU A 82 -11.87 2.31 16.83
N THR A 83 -11.00 1.34 16.54
CA THR A 83 -10.84 0.78 15.19
C THR A 83 -12.12 0.18 14.64
N ASP A 84 -12.86 -0.53 15.46
CA ASP A 84 -14.17 -1.10 15.13
C ASP A 84 -15.16 -0.04 14.61
N GLN A 85 -15.10 1.17 15.12
CA GLN A 85 -16.01 2.24 14.72
C GLN A 85 -15.57 2.91 13.42
N TRP A 86 -14.35 3.47 13.38
CA TRP A 86 -13.91 4.25 12.23
C TRP A 86 -13.57 3.40 11.00
N LEU A 87 -13.16 2.14 11.18
CA LEU A 87 -12.86 1.25 10.07
C LEU A 87 -14.15 0.84 9.34
N PHE A 88 -15.19 0.44 10.09
CA PHE A 88 -16.50 0.18 9.50
C PHE A 88 -17.14 1.42 8.87
N ASP A 89 -16.93 2.59 9.45
CA ASP A 89 -17.40 3.85 8.84
C ASP A 89 -16.72 4.10 7.48
N LEU A 90 -15.41 3.88 7.37
CA LEU A 90 -14.69 3.97 6.09
C LEU A 90 -15.17 2.94 5.07
N LEU A 91 -15.46 1.72 5.52
CA LEU A 91 -15.97 0.64 4.67
C LEU A 91 -17.38 1.00 4.14
N HIS A 92 -18.31 1.34 5.02
CA HIS A 92 -19.70 1.66 4.65
C HIS A 92 -19.80 2.90 3.76
N LYS A 93 -18.93 3.89 3.94
CA LYS A 93 -18.86 5.08 3.09
C LYS A 93 -18.13 4.85 1.76
N GLY A 94 -17.67 3.65 1.47
CA GLY A 94 -16.93 3.33 0.26
C GLY A 94 -15.52 3.95 0.16
N ARG A 95 -15.00 4.53 1.27
CA ARG A 95 -13.70 5.22 1.26
C ARG A 95 -12.53 4.28 1.02
N LEU A 96 -12.62 3.03 1.46
CA LEU A 96 -11.61 2.01 1.20
C LEU A 96 -11.60 1.63 -0.28
N ALA A 97 -12.77 1.42 -0.90
CA ALA A 97 -12.89 1.13 -2.31
C ALA A 97 -12.40 2.29 -3.20
N GLU A 98 -12.73 3.53 -2.83
CA GLU A 98 -12.22 4.72 -3.50
C GLU A 98 -10.69 4.81 -3.43
N ALA A 99 -10.08 4.53 -2.26
CA ALA A 99 -8.65 4.54 -2.08
C ALA A 99 -7.95 3.44 -2.91
N ALA A 100 -8.51 2.24 -2.94
CA ALA A 100 -8.04 1.13 -3.76
C ALA A 100 -8.05 1.50 -5.26
N TRP A 101 -9.15 2.02 -5.75
CA TRP A 101 -9.33 2.47 -7.13
C TRP A 101 -8.36 3.58 -7.53
N ASN A 102 -8.23 4.61 -6.69
CA ASN A 102 -7.28 5.69 -6.91
C ASN A 102 -5.84 5.19 -6.94
N GLY A 103 -5.47 4.28 -6.05
CA GLY A 103 -4.15 3.66 -6.01
C GLY A 103 -3.85 2.90 -7.28
N PHE A 104 -4.77 2.03 -7.70
CA PHE A 104 -4.62 1.23 -8.91
C PHE A 104 -4.48 2.08 -10.18
N LEU A 105 -5.26 3.14 -10.32
CA LEU A 105 -5.22 4.01 -11.51
C LEU A 105 -4.05 4.99 -11.50
N LYS A 106 -3.65 5.52 -10.34
CA LYS A 106 -2.66 6.61 -10.24
C LYS A 106 -1.27 6.11 -9.82
N GLY A 107 -1.19 4.92 -9.23
CA GLY A 107 0.09 4.28 -8.87
C GLY A 107 0.89 3.92 -10.12
N ARG A 108 2.18 4.28 -10.11
CA ARG A 108 3.07 3.91 -11.23
C ARG A 108 3.55 2.47 -11.05
N LYS A 109 3.32 1.62 -12.06
CA LYS A 109 3.60 0.17 -12.01
C LYS A 109 4.93 -0.19 -12.66
N TYR A 110 5.34 0.57 -13.67
CA TYR A 110 6.48 0.23 -14.54
C TYR A 110 7.71 1.11 -14.31
N GLY A 111 7.89 1.67 -13.11
CA GLY A 111 8.97 2.61 -12.82
C GLY A 111 10.36 2.06 -13.15
N THR A 112 10.65 0.82 -12.79
CA THR A 112 11.95 0.18 -13.09
C THR A 112 12.16 -0.01 -14.58
N TYR A 113 11.14 -0.47 -15.30
CA TYR A 113 11.22 -0.62 -16.77
C TYR A 113 11.41 0.72 -17.47
N ASN A 114 10.71 1.76 -17.04
CA ASN A 114 10.88 3.11 -17.59
C ASN A 114 12.29 3.66 -17.35
N ILE A 115 12.93 3.35 -16.22
CA ILE A 115 14.32 3.71 -15.95
C ILE A 115 15.27 2.95 -16.89
N LEU A 116 15.06 1.66 -17.08
CA LEU A 116 15.86 0.85 -18.01
C LEU A 116 15.75 1.35 -19.45
N ASP A 117 14.55 1.62 -19.91
CA ASP A 117 14.31 2.19 -21.26
C ASP A 117 15.01 3.54 -21.42
N PHE A 118 14.93 4.41 -20.42
CA PHE A 118 15.64 5.69 -20.45
C PHE A 118 17.16 5.52 -20.53
N LEU A 119 17.74 4.61 -19.74
CA LEU A 119 19.17 4.33 -19.77
C LEU A 119 19.65 3.76 -21.11
N GLN A 120 18.80 3.00 -21.80
CA GLN A 120 19.12 2.41 -23.10
C GLN A 120 18.91 3.36 -24.28
N THR A 121 17.85 4.16 -24.24
CA THR A 121 17.42 4.96 -25.40
C THR A 121 17.70 6.47 -25.25
N GLY A 122 18.01 6.93 -24.04
CA GLY A 122 18.14 8.36 -23.72
C GLY A 122 16.82 9.15 -23.79
N THR A 123 15.69 8.47 -24.02
CA THR A 123 14.37 9.10 -24.17
C THR A 123 13.41 8.62 -23.10
N PHE A 124 12.58 9.54 -22.61
CA PHE A 124 11.53 9.23 -21.65
C PHE A 124 10.17 9.16 -22.35
N THR A 125 9.59 7.98 -22.37
CA THR A 125 8.24 7.76 -22.91
C THR A 125 7.24 7.75 -21.74
N SER A 126 6.37 8.76 -21.67
CA SER A 126 5.27 8.74 -20.72
C SER A 126 3.99 8.25 -21.41
N SER A 127 3.34 7.25 -20.84
CA SER A 127 2.00 6.84 -21.27
C SER A 127 0.94 7.61 -20.48
N ASN A 128 -0.09 8.10 -21.18
CA ASN A 128 -1.28 8.67 -20.55
C ASN A 128 -2.28 7.58 -20.10
N ASP A 129 -2.07 6.35 -20.52
CA ASP A 129 -2.87 5.20 -20.09
C ASP A 129 -2.57 4.86 -18.63
N PRO A 130 -3.55 4.93 -17.71
CA PRO A 130 -3.34 4.61 -16.30
C PRO A 130 -2.85 3.18 -16.07
N LEU A 131 -3.15 2.25 -16.96
CA LEU A 131 -2.75 0.84 -16.85
C LEU A 131 -1.32 0.60 -17.34
N LYS A 132 -0.73 1.58 -18.04
CA LYS A 132 0.63 1.50 -18.62
C LYS A 132 1.63 2.49 -17.99
N ARG A 133 1.29 3.08 -16.86
CA ARG A 133 2.19 4.00 -16.13
C ARG A 133 3.15 3.28 -15.21
#